data_04af48be2df5144162cff0bbc2c39e8c
#
_entry.id   04af48be2df5144162cff0bbc2c39e8c
#
_cell.length_a   1.000
_cell.length_b   1.000
_cell.length_c   1.000
_cell.angle_alpha   90.00
_cell.angle_beta   90.00
_cell.angle_gamma   90.00
#
_symmetry.space_group_name_H-M   'P 1'
#
loop_
_entity.id
_entity.type
_entity.pdbx_description
1 polymer ?
#
loop_
_entity_poly.entity_id
_entity_poly.type
_entity_poly.pdbx_seq_one_letter_code
_entity_poly.pdbx_strand_id
1 'polypeptide(L)'
;HALYLGLPHGLDNVAKSLRLKEQKLEEGKSLIRFFMKKENLDLLTSSKESIKKTEAIKKYQDFKKYCINDVRVERSIRKVLEKVKLPESEQKLWELDQEINDRGVLVDINLLKNAIYYDNEFKSSLIEKLKLITNINNPKSNNQMKDYLKSLGVEVNSLSKESVGDLLNSCEVKKNPHYEKIKEVLDLRAMLNKTSTKKYEAMKRCMCDDERIRGLFQFYGANRTGRWAGRLVQVQNLPQNKMSNLEEVREKIRNEINTNFPSRNEDFNNNFNINSNSYNKENLSDILSQLIRTTFIPKKNHR
;
A
#
# COMPACT_ATOMS: atom_id res chain seq x y z
N HIS A 1 10.48 -9.65 -22.63
CA HIS A 1 10.98 -10.83 -23.34
C HIS A 1 11.55 -11.87 -22.35
N ALA A 2 12.51 -11.50 -21.48
CA ALA A 2 13.10 -12.41 -20.51
C ALA A 2 12.06 -13.16 -19.64
N LEU A 3 11.05 -12.44 -19.16
CA LEU A 3 9.97 -13.02 -18.34
C LEU A 3 9.10 -14.00 -19.13
N TYR A 4 8.80 -13.69 -20.39
CA TYR A 4 8.08 -14.60 -21.27
C TYR A 4 8.81 -15.94 -21.44
N LEU A 5 10.14 -15.90 -21.46
CA LEU A 5 10.99 -17.10 -21.53
C LEU A 5 11.23 -17.78 -20.18
N GLY A 6 10.52 -17.38 -19.13
CA GLY A 6 10.64 -17.97 -17.78
C GLY A 6 11.91 -17.56 -17.03
N LEU A 7 12.64 -16.56 -17.51
CA LEU A 7 13.82 -16.06 -16.82
C LEU A 7 13.43 -15.18 -15.61
N PRO A 8 14.27 -15.07 -14.59
CA PRO A 8 13.95 -14.30 -13.39
C PRO A 8 13.89 -12.80 -13.66
N HIS A 9 13.26 -12.06 -12.73
CA HIS A 9 13.27 -10.60 -12.77
C HIS A 9 14.66 -10.02 -12.49
N GLY A 10 14.94 -8.91 -13.17
CA GLY A 10 16.10 -8.06 -12.93
C GLY A 10 17.32 -8.44 -13.76
N LEU A 11 18.03 -7.41 -14.21
CA LEU A 11 19.16 -7.50 -15.13
C LEU A 11 20.24 -8.48 -14.64
N ASP A 12 20.61 -8.38 -13.36
CA ASP A 12 21.62 -9.23 -12.73
C ASP A 12 21.22 -10.72 -12.74
N ASN A 13 20.00 -11.01 -12.33
CA ASN A 13 19.51 -12.38 -12.27
C ASN A 13 19.39 -13.02 -13.66
N VAL A 14 18.96 -12.24 -14.66
CA VAL A 14 18.89 -12.70 -16.05
C VAL A 14 20.30 -13.00 -16.59
N ALA A 15 21.26 -12.09 -16.37
CA ALA A 15 22.64 -12.27 -16.82
C ALA A 15 23.27 -13.52 -16.18
N LYS A 16 23.06 -13.76 -14.88
CA LYS A 16 23.51 -14.94 -14.17
C LYS A 16 22.86 -16.22 -14.69
N SER A 17 21.54 -16.21 -14.90
CA SER A 17 20.81 -17.36 -15.44
C SER A 17 21.25 -17.74 -16.84
N LEU A 18 21.59 -16.76 -17.68
CA LEU A 18 22.13 -16.95 -19.01
C LEU A 18 23.63 -17.21 -19.04
N ARG A 19 24.31 -17.21 -17.88
CA ARG A 19 25.76 -17.40 -17.72
C ARG A 19 26.58 -16.47 -18.63
N LEU A 20 26.16 -15.20 -18.72
CA LEU A 20 26.86 -14.23 -19.55
C LEU A 20 28.19 -13.84 -18.92
N LYS A 21 29.15 -13.43 -19.78
CA LYS A 21 30.46 -12.94 -19.33
C LYS A 21 30.31 -11.57 -18.65
N GLU A 22 29.45 -10.71 -19.22
CA GLU A 22 29.11 -9.42 -18.65
C GLU A 22 28.14 -9.59 -17.51
N GLN A 23 28.55 -9.15 -16.32
CA GLN A 23 27.73 -9.19 -15.11
C GLN A 23 27.52 -7.79 -14.55
N LYS A 24 26.45 -7.61 -13.77
CA LYS A 24 26.18 -6.35 -13.12
C LYS A 24 27.20 -6.04 -12.02
N LEU A 25 27.58 -4.76 -11.90
CA LEU A 25 28.47 -4.31 -10.83
C LEU A 25 27.71 -4.19 -9.50
N GLU A 26 28.29 -4.68 -8.41
CA GLU A 26 27.62 -4.72 -7.08
C GLU A 26 27.46 -3.31 -6.48
N GLU A 27 28.37 -2.39 -6.79
CA GLU A 27 28.45 -1.06 -6.20
C GLU A 27 27.29 -0.12 -6.60
N GLY A 28 26.51 -0.48 -7.62
CA GLY A 28 25.47 0.40 -8.20
C GLY A 28 24.43 0.89 -7.20
N LYS A 29 24.00 0.03 -6.26
CA LYS A 29 23.00 0.42 -5.25
C LYS A 29 23.50 1.52 -4.31
N SER A 30 24.76 1.48 -3.93
CA SER A 30 25.38 2.49 -3.05
C SER A 30 25.55 3.82 -3.78
N LEU A 31 25.96 3.77 -5.04
CA LEU A 31 26.13 4.94 -5.90
C LEU A 31 24.79 5.64 -6.19
N ILE A 32 23.74 4.86 -6.50
CA ILE A 32 22.38 5.39 -6.69
C ILE A 32 21.93 6.11 -5.42
N ARG A 33 22.03 5.46 -4.24
CA ARG A 33 21.63 6.07 -2.96
C ARG A 33 22.40 7.34 -2.65
N PHE A 34 23.68 7.39 -3.00
CA PHE A 34 24.50 8.57 -2.81
C PHE A 34 23.98 9.75 -3.64
N PHE A 35 23.71 9.55 -4.94
CA PHE A 35 23.23 10.60 -5.84
C PHE A 35 21.73 10.88 -5.78
N MET A 36 20.93 10.07 -5.09
CA MET A 36 19.55 10.43 -4.75
C MET A 36 19.44 11.61 -3.77
N LYS A 37 20.52 11.95 -3.07
CA LYS A 37 20.58 13.12 -2.19
C LYS A 37 20.99 14.33 -3.01
N LYS A 38 20.11 15.34 -3.08
CA LYS A 38 20.35 16.59 -3.82
C LYS A 38 21.68 17.26 -3.41
N GLU A 39 21.99 17.25 -2.13
CA GLU A 39 23.24 17.79 -1.57
C GLU A 39 24.49 17.22 -2.24
N ASN A 40 24.49 15.93 -2.57
CA ASN A 40 25.63 15.26 -3.22
C ASN A 40 25.71 15.57 -4.72
N LEU A 41 24.58 15.85 -5.37
CA LEU A 41 24.57 16.35 -6.75
C LEU A 41 25.08 17.78 -6.82
N ASP A 42 24.69 18.63 -5.89
CA ASP A 42 25.09 20.03 -5.81
C ASP A 42 26.63 20.18 -5.62
N LEU A 43 27.28 19.18 -4.98
CA LEU A 43 28.75 19.14 -4.86
C LEU A 43 29.45 19.07 -6.23
N LEU A 44 28.85 18.44 -7.24
CA LEU A 44 29.46 18.30 -8.58
C LEU A 44 29.55 19.65 -9.31
N THR A 45 28.61 20.55 -9.02
CA THR A 45 28.52 21.88 -9.68
C THR A 45 29.06 23.00 -8.81
N SER A 46 29.41 22.72 -7.54
CA SER A 46 29.94 23.70 -6.59
C SER A 46 31.25 24.28 -7.07
N SER A 47 31.42 25.60 -6.98
CA SER A 47 32.68 26.29 -7.24
C SER A 47 33.72 26.13 -6.11
N LYS A 48 33.27 25.72 -4.89
CA LYS A 48 34.17 25.52 -3.74
C LYS A 48 34.84 24.16 -3.80
N GLU A 49 36.17 24.17 -3.82
CA GLU A 49 36.94 22.92 -3.68
C GLU A 49 36.85 22.38 -2.25
N SER A 50 36.60 21.09 -2.13
CA SER A 50 36.54 20.38 -0.84
C SER A 50 36.81 18.90 -1.04
N ILE A 51 37.24 18.23 0.04
CA ILE A 51 37.42 16.75 0.06
C ILE A 51 36.12 16.05 -0.34
N LYS A 52 34.97 16.56 0.10
CA LYS A 52 33.65 16.04 -0.25
C LYS A 52 33.35 16.15 -1.76
N LYS A 53 33.76 17.26 -2.39
CA LYS A 53 33.62 17.44 -3.86
C LYS A 53 34.47 16.44 -4.61
N THR A 54 35.73 16.28 -4.23
CA THR A 54 36.66 15.32 -4.86
C THR A 54 36.11 13.89 -4.75
N GLU A 55 35.58 13.49 -3.59
CA GLU A 55 34.92 12.20 -3.39
C GLU A 55 33.66 12.06 -4.27
N ALA A 56 32.82 13.08 -4.35
CA ALA A 56 31.62 13.09 -5.18
C ALA A 56 31.98 12.93 -6.68
N ILE A 57 33.01 13.61 -7.17
CA ILE A 57 33.52 13.47 -8.53
C ILE A 57 33.98 12.05 -8.81
N LYS A 58 34.76 11.45 -7.91
CA LYS A 58 35.20 10.05 -8.04
C LYS A 58 34.00 9.10 -8.13
N LYS A 59 33.05 9.22 -7.18
CA LYS A 59 31.81 8.42 -7.18
C LYS A 59 30.98 8.63 -8.46
N TYR A 60 30.99 9.84 -9.03
CA TYR A 60 30.31 10.11 -10.28
C TYR A 60 30.95 9.41 -11.48
N GLN A 61 32.28 9.32 -11.52
CA GLN A 61 32.97 8.52 -12.56
C GLN A 61 32.65 7.03 -12.41
N ASP A 62 32.62 6.52 -11.19
CA ASP A 62 32.25 5.12 -10.95
C ASP A 62 30.76 4.88 -11.27
N PHE A 63 29.88 5.85 -11.01
CA PHE A 63 28.49 5.79 -11.42
C PHE A 63 28.30 5.78 -12.94
N LYS A 64 29.10 6.55 -13.68
CA LYS A 64 29.11 6.48 -15.16
C LYS A 64 29.54 5.08 -15.64
N LYS A 65 30.61 4.51 -15.07
CA LYS A 65 31.05 3.15 -15.41
C LYS A 65 29.96 2.13 -15.13
N TYR A 66 29.29 2.25 -13.99
CA TYR A 66 28.15 1.41 -13.64
C TYR A 66 27.04 1.49 -14.67
N CYS A 67 26.60 2.70 -15.07
CA CYS A 67 25.54 2.89 -16.07
C CYS A 67 25.96 2.29 -17.43
N ILE A 68 27.21 2.51 -17.88
CA ILE A 68 27.73 1.94 -19.12
C ILE A 68 27.71 0.41 -19.05
N ASN A 69 28.12 -0.16 -17.91
CA ASN A 69 28.12 -1.61 -17.72
C ASN A 69 26.72 -2.20 -17.74
N ASP A 70 25.75 -1.54 -17.11
CA ASP A 70 24.34 -1.99 -17.14
C ASP A 70 23.82 -2.08 -18.59
N VAL A 71 24.12 -1.08 -19.43
CA VAL A 71 23.77 -1.10 -20.87
C VAL A 71 24.49 -2.25 -21.61
N ARG A 72 25.76 -2.51 -21.29
CA ARG A 72 26.50 -3.64 -21.89
C ARG A 72 25.86 -4.98 -21.54
N VAL A 73 25.52 -5.18 -20.27
CA VAL A 73 24.84 -6.40 -19.80
C VAL A 73 23.49 -6.55 -20.49
N GLU A 74 22.70 -5.48 -20.59
CA GLU A 74 21.42 -5.49 -21.30
C GLU A 74 21.57 -5.89 -22.77
N ARG A 75 22.54 -5.31 -23.47
CA ARG A 75 22.82 -5.64 -24.88
C ARG A 75 23.24 -7.11 -25.03
N SER A 76 24.01 -7.65 -24.11
CA SER A 76 24.45 -9.06 -24.16
C SER A 76 23.24 -9.99 -23.91
N ILE A 77 22.36 -9.66 -22.97
CA ILE A 77 21.09 -10.37 -22.76
C ILE A 77 20.25 -10.32 -24.03
N ARG A 78 20.05 -9.12 -24.62
CA ARG A 78 19.27 -8.94 -25.85
C ARG A 78 19.75 -9.84 -26.97
N LYS A 79 21.06 -9.91 -27.24
CA LYS A 79 21.61 -10.78 -28.28
C LYS A 79 21.27 -12.26 -28.10
N VAL A 80 21.16 -12.72 -26.86
CA VAL A 80 20.74 -14.11 -26.58
C VAL A 80 19.25 -14.30 -26.79
N LEU A 81 18.44 -13.35 -26.28
CA LEU A 81 16.98 -13.44 -26.34
C LEU A 81 16.41 -13.25 -27.75
N GLU A 82 17.09 -12.49 -28.62
CA GLU A 82 16.69 -12.27 -30.02
C GLU A 82 16.61 -13.58 -30.84
N LYS A 83 17.26 -14.65 -30.39
CA LYS A 83 17.16 -15.98 -31.03
C LYS A 83 15.79 -16.60 -30.91
N VAL A 84 14.98 -16.18 -29.95
CA VAL A 84 13.59 -16.63 -29.76
C VAL A 84 12.69 -15.41 -29.95
N LYS A 85 11.84 -15.47 -30.96
CA LYS A 85 10.91 -14.36 -31.25
C LYS A 85 9.84 -14.24 -30.15
N LEU A 86 9.64 -13.04 -29.65
CA LEU A 86 8.49 -12.72 -28.83
C LEU A 86 7.23 -12.71 -29.73
N PRO A 87 6.13 -13.41 -29.38
CA PRO A 87 4.89 -13.30 -30.13
C PRO A 87 4.38 -11.85 -30.20
N GLU A 88 3.83 -11.47 -31.33
CA GLU A 88 3.28 -10.12 -31.55
C GLU A 88 2.15 -9.81 -30.54
N SER A 89 1.37 -10.81 -30.15
CA SER A 89 0.32 -10.68 -29.12
C SER A 89 0.90 -10.23 -27.77
N GLU A 90 2.03 -10.78 -27.35
CA GLU A 90 2.70 -10.42 -26.08
C GLU A 90 3.30 -9.00 -26.17
N GLN A 91 3.83 -8.64 -27.33
CA GLN A 91 4.32 -7.28 -27.56
C GLN A 91 3.19 -6.26 -27.46
N LYS A 92 2.03 -6.52 -28.08
CA LYS A 92 0.84 -5.67 -28.01
C LYS A 92 0.30 -5.54 -26.59
N LEU A 93 0.31 -6.64 -25.82
CA LEU A 93 -0.11 -6.60 -24.41
C LEU A 93 0.85 -5.78 -23.54
N TRP A 94 2.16 -5.83 -23.82
CA TRP A 94 3.13 -4.97 -23.15
C TRP A 94 2.94 -3.50 -23.50
N GLU A 95 2.70 -3.18 -24.76
CA GLU A 95 2.41 -1.81 -25.23
C GLU A 95 1.14 -1.27 -24.57
N LEU A 96 0.09 -2.09 -24.47
CA LEU A 96 -1.13 -1.75 -23.75
C LEU A 96 -0.87 -1.49 -22.24
N ASP A 97 -0.01 -2.28 -21.60
CA ASP A 97 0.40 -2.04 -20.20
C ASP A 97 1.08 -0.67 -20.05
N GLN A 98 1.99 -0.31 -20.97
CA GLN A 98 2.63 1.00 -20.96
C GLN A 98 1.60 2.12 -21.16
N GLU A 99 0.70 1.99 -22.14
CA GLU A 99 -0.34 2.98 -22.40
C GLU A 99 -1.25 3.19 -21.19
N ILE A 100 -1.71 2.12 -20.53
CA ILE A 100 -2.54 2.19 -19.33
C ILE A 100 -1.78 2.89 -18.18
N ASN A 101 -0.53 2.51 -17.97
CA ASN A 101 0.30 3.07 -16.91
C ASN A 101 0.64 4.54 -17.15
N ASP A 102 0.93 4.96 -18.38
CA ASP A 102 1.23 6.34 -18.75
C ASP A 102 -0.02 7.23 -18.66
N ARG A 103 -1.17 6.73 -19.13
CA ARG A 103 -2.45 7.42 -19.00
C ARG A 103 -2.84 7.60 -17.55
N GLY A 104 -2.61 6.59 -16.72
CA GLY A 104 -3.02 6.54 -15.33
C GLY A 104 -4.53 6.50 -15.14
N VAL A 105 -4.97 6.34 -13.88
CA VAL A 105 -6.37 6.29 -13.49
C VAL A 105 -6.70 7.50 -12.63
N LEU A 106 -7.78 8.19 -12.98
CA LEU A 106 -8.26 9.40 -12.30
C LEU A 106 -8.84 9.03 -10.93
N VAL A 107 -8.57 9.88 -9.93
CA VAL A 107 -9.00 9.70 -8.54
C VAL A 107 -9.94 10.85 -8.15
N ASP A 108 -11.03 10.52 -7.48
CA ASP A 108 -11.90 11.51 -6.83
C ASP A 108 -11.18 12.08 -5.60
N ILE A 109 -10.58 13.25 -5.78
CA ILE A 109 -9.75 13.88 -4.73
C ILE A 109 -10.57 14.30 -3.52
N ASN A 110 -11.83 14.68 -3.68
CA ASN A 110 -12.68 15.09 -2.58
C ASN A 110 -13.04 13.88 -1.71
N LEU A 111 -13.49 12.80 -2.34
CA LEU A 111 -13.74 11.54 -1.65
C LEU A 111 -12.46 11.03 -0.95
N LEU A 112 -11.31 11.10 -1.63
CA LEU A 112 -10.02 10.67 -1.08
C LEU A 112 -9.63 11.45 0.18
N LYS A 113 -9.68 12.79 0.11
CA LYS A 113 -9.32 13.67 1.25
C LYS A 113 -10.25 13.44 2.44
N ASN A 114 -11.55 13.39 2.19
CA ASN A 114 -12.55 13.21 3.24
C ASN A 114 -12.48 11.82 3.86
N ALA A 115 -12.28 10.77 3.06
CA ALA A 115 -12.08 9.41 3.58
C ALA A 115 -10.84 9.29 4.49
N ILE A 116 -9.74 9.97 4.15
CA ILE A 116 -8.54 10.03 5.00
C ILE A 116 -8.84 10.77 6.30
N TYR A 117 -9.53 11.90 6.22
CA TYR A 117 -9.93 12.68 7.37
C TYR A 117 -10.78 11.86 8.34
N TYR A 118 -11.86 11.26 7.85
CA TYR A 118 -12.76 10.43 8.65
C TYR A 118 -12.07 9.19 9.25
N ASP A 119 -11.19 8.53 8.49
CA ASP A 119 -10.42 7.39 9.01
C ASP A 119 -9.49 7.80 10.17
N ASN A 120 -8.86 8.96 10.06
CA ASN A 120 -7.95 9.47 11.09
C ASN A 120 -8.71 9.88 12.36
N GLU A 121 -9.82 10.62 12.25
CA GLU A 121 -10.66 11.00 13.37
C GLU A 121 -11.24 9.76 14.09
N PHE A 122 -11.76 8.81 13.32
CA PHE A 122 -12.28 7.56 13.88
C PHE A 122 -11.21 6.76 14.63
N LYS A 123 -10.01 6.63 14.05
CA LYS A 123 -8.90 5.94 14.71
C LYS A 123 -8.42 6.68 15.96
N SER A 124 -8.46 8.00 15.96
CA SER A 124 -8.13 8.80 17.15
C SER A 124 -9.13 8.55 18.28
N SER A 125 -10.42 8.54 17.98
CA SER A 125 -11.46 8.23 18.97
C SER A 125 -11.35 6.80 19.53
N LEU A 126 -10.99 5.81 18.68
CA LEU A 126 -10.73 4.44 19.12
C LEU A 126 -9.52 4.35 20.07
N ILE A 127 -8.46 5.11 19.78
CA ILE A 127 -7.27 5.15 20.62
C ILE A 127 -7.61 5.74 22.01
N GLU A 128 -8.35 6.83 22.05
CA GLU A 128 -8.80 7.46 23.27
C GLU A 128 -9.69 6.51 24.10
N LYS A 129 -10.67 5.88 23.46
CA LYS A 129 -11.52 4.87 24.10
C LYS A 129 -10.70 3.71 24.66
N LEU A 130 -9.76 3.16 23.88
CA LEU A 130 -8.87 2.09 24.34
C LEU A 130 -7.99 2.54 25.52
N LYS A 131 -7.46 3.75 25.50
CA LYS A 131 -6.69 4.30 26.63
C LYS A 131 -7.52 4.38 27.92
N LEU A 132 -8.77 4.85 27.81
CA LEU A 132 -9.69 4.94 28.95
C LEU A 132 -10.02 3.56 29.55
N ILE A 133 -10.26 2.57 28.69
CA ILE A 133 -10.63 1.21 29.17
C ILE A 133 -9.42 0.47 29.76
N THR A 134 -8.25 0.61 29.10
CA THR A 134 -7.07 -0.23 29.41
C THR A 134 -6.02 0.47 30.26
N ASN A 135 -6.04 1.79 30.34
CA ASN A 135 -5.00 2.63 30.93
C ASN A 135 -3.60 2.41 30.30
N ILE A 136 -3.56 2.00 29.01
CA ILE A 136 -2.33 1.79 28.24
C ILE A 136 -1.96 3.08 27.52
N ASN A 137 -0.68 3.49 27.56
CA ASN A 137 -0.19 4.68 26.86
C ASN A 137 -0.27 4.54 25.33
N ASN A 138 0.06 3.36 24.80
CA ASN A 138 0.02 3.09 23.36
C ASN A 138 -0.79 1.82 23.05
N PRO A 139 -2.10 1.93 22.81
CA PRO A 139 -2.97 0.80 22.47
C PRO A 139 -2.59 0.07 21.16
N LYS A 140 -1.78 0.72 20.29
CA LYS A 140 -1.23 0.08 19.07
C LYS A 140 -0.07 -0.87 19.37
N SER A 141 0.57 -0.75 20.52
CA SER A 141 1.68 -1.63 20.92
C SER A 141 1.19 -3.05 21.20
N ASN A 142 1.76 -4.03 20.49
CA ASN A 142 1.45 -5.44 20.75
C ASN A 142 1.86 -5.86 22.17
N ASN A 143 3.02 -5.40 22.64
CA ASN A 143 3.54 -5.78 23.95
C ASN A 143 2.65 -5.25 25.07
N GLN A 144 2.36 -3.94 25.08
CA GLN A 144 1.50 -3.35 26.10
C GLN A 144 0.10 -3.99 26.13
N MET A 145 -0.45 -4.34 24.96
CA MET A 145 -1.75 -5.01 24.88
C MET A 145 -1.68 -6.45 25.42
N LYS A 146 -0.59 -7.18 25.15
CA LYS A 146 -0.39 -8.53 25.73
C LYS A 146 -0.25 -8.48 27.24
N ASP A 147 0.52 -7.51 27.76
CA ASP A 147 0.71 -7.29 29.20
C ASP A 147 -0.64 -6.98 29.89
N TYR A 148 -1.47 -6.15 29.25
CA TYR A 148 -2.81 -5.86 29.72
C TYR A 148 -3.71 -7.11 29.75
N LEU A 149 -3.75 -7.90 28.68
CA LEU A 149 -4.54 -9.14 28.64
C LEU A 149 -4.06 -10.16 29.67
N LYS A 150 -2.73 -10.24 29.88
CA LYS A 150 -2.14 -11.06 30.93
C LYS A 150 -2.55 -10.62 32.33
N SER A 151 -2.68 -9.31 32.58
CA SER A 151 -3.21 -8.80 33.86
C SER A 151 -4.68 -9.17 34.13
N LEU A 152 -5.43 -9.49 33.07
CA LEU A 152 -6.80 -10.01 33.15
C LEU A 152 -6.88 -11.55 33.15
N GLY A 153 -5.71 -12.23 33.28
CA GLY A 153 -5.62 -13.67 33.33
C GLY A 153 -5.69 -14.37 31.96
N VAL A 154 -5.37 -13.66 30.87
CA VAL A 154 -5.37 -14.21 29.51
C VAL A 154 -3.99 -14.09 28.90
N GLU A 155 -3.33 -15.22 28.68
CA GLU A 155 -2.04 -15.26 27.96
C GLU A 155 -2.25 -15.36 26.44
N VAL A 156 -1.55 -14.52 25.69
CA VAL A 156 -1.71 -14.41 24.23
C VAL A 156 -0.35 -14.37 23.53
N ASN A 157 -0.08 -15.34 22.68
CA ASN A 157 1.13 -15.39 21.88
C ASN A 157 1.11 -14.44 20.68
N SER A 158 -0.05 -14.33 20.04
CA SER A 158 -0.26 -13.50 18.85
C SER A 158 -1.57 -12.70 18.95
N LEU A 159 -1.56 -11.49 18.42
CA LEU A 159 -2.75 -10.63 18.26
C LEU A 159 -3.14 -10.50 16.77
N SER A 160 -2.86 -11.54 15.97
CA SER A 160 -3.38 -11.63 14.60
C SER A 160 -4.89 -11.82 14.61
N LYS A 161 -5.56 -11.49 13.50
CA LYS A 161 -7.02 -11.64 13.38
C LYS A 161 -7.48 -13.06 13.67
N GLU A 162 -6.74 -14.04 13.21
CA GLU A 162 -6.99 -15.46 13.39
C GLU A 162 -6.85 -15.85 14.88
N SER A 163 -5.70 -15.51 15.48
CA SER A 163 -5.43 -15.79 16.90
C SER A 163 -6.42 -15.12 17.85
N VAL A 164 -6.88 -13.91 17.54
CA VAL A 164 -7.91 -13.20 18.31
C VAL A 164 -9.27 -13.91 18.21
N GLY A 165 -9.63 -14.37 16.99
CA GLY A 165 -10.85 -15.15 16.79
C GLY A 165 -10.86 -16.46 17.61
N ASP A 166 -9.76 -17.21 17.57
CA ASP A 166 -9.59 -18.45 18.34
C ASP A 166 -9.65 -18.18 19.85
N LEU A 167 -8.98 -17.12 20.29
CA LEU A 167 -8.98 -16.70 21.70
C LEU A 167 -10.39 -16.41 22.21
N LEU A 168 -11.16 -15.59 21.51
CA LEU A 168 -12.54 -15.24 21.89
C LEU A 168 -13.51 -16.44 21.86
N ASN A 169 -13.18 -17.47 21.09
CA ASN A 169 -13.96 -18.70 20.99
C ASN A 169 -13.56 -19.76 22.03
N SER A 170 -12.40 -19.59 22.68
CA SER A 170 -11.94 -20.56 23.69
C SER A 170 -12.87 -20.61 24.92
N CYS A 171 -13.09 -21.80 25.43
CA CYS A 171 -13.94 -22.00 26.65
C CYS A 171 -13.34 -21.33 27.88
N GLU A 172 -12.02 -21.26 27.97
CA GLU A 172 -11.29 -20.64 29.09
C GLU A 172 -11.54 -19.13 29.14
N VAL A 173 -11.42 -18.46 28.02
CA VAL A 173 -11.64 -17.01 27.94
C VAL A 173 -13.11 -16.66 28.13
N LYS A 174 -14.04 -17.45 27.57
CA LYS A 174 -15.51 -17.26 27.80
C LYS A 174 -15.94 -17.38 29.26
N LYS A 175 -15.21 -18.15 30.09
CA LYS A 175 -15.45 -18.28 31.52
C LYS A 175 -14.75 -17.23 32.37
N ASN A 176 -13.90 -16.38 31.74
CA ASN A 176 -13.18 -15.35 32.47
C ASN A 176 -14.14 -14.26 32.96
N PRO A 177 -14.05 -13.83 34.24
CA PRO A 177 -14.90 -12.77 34.80
C PRO A 177 -14.85 -11.45 34.01
N HIS A 178 -13.76 -11.21 33.29
CA HIS A 178 -13.54 -10.02 32.48
C HIS A 178 -13.82 -10.22 30.99
N TYR A 179 -14.54 -11.29 30.59
CA TYR A 179 -14.75 -11.65 29.18
C TYR A 179 -15.30 -10.49 28.34
N GLU A 180 -16.33 -9.80 28.79
CA GLU A 180 -16.94 -8.70 28.04
C GLU A 180 -15.95 -7.54 27.83
N LYS A 181 -15.14 -7.23 28.83
CA LYS A 181 -14.09 -6.21 28.72
C LYS A 181 -12.99 -6.63 27.76
N ILE A 182 -12.55 -7.89 27.82
CA ILE A 182 -11.55 -8.47 26.91
C ILE A 182 -12.07 -8.40 25.48
N LYS A 183 -13.30 -8.81 25.25
CA LYS A 183 -13.96 -8.78 23.94
C LYS A 183 -14.05 -7.36 23.41
N GLU A 184 -14.56 -6.40 24.19
CA GLU A 184 -14.64 -4.99 23.78
C GLU A 184 -13.27 -4.43 23.37
N VAL A 185 -12.23 -4.66 24.16
CA VAL A 185 -10.87 -4.19 23.88
C VAL A 185 -10.31 -4.81 22.60
N LEU A 186 -10.51 -6.10 22.38
CA LEU A 186 -10.03 -6.80 21.18
C LEU A 186 -10.81 -6.36 19.94
N ASP A 187 -12.11 -6.13 20.03
CA ASP A 187 -12.94 -5.62 18.94
C ASP A 187 -12.53 -4.19 18.54
N LEU A 188 -12.38 -3.28 19.50
CA LEU A 188 -11.90 -1.92 19.27
C LEU A 188 -10.50 -1.92 18.62
N ARG A 189 -9.63 -2.81 19.09
CA ARG A 189 -8.29 -2.97 18.52
C ARG A 189 -8.32 -3.53 17.09
N ALA A 190 -9.21 -4.47 16.81
CA ALA A 190 -9.39 -5.00 15.44
C ALA A 190 -9.82 -3.89 14.47
N MET A 191 -10.73 -3.02 14.89
CA MET A 191 -11.14 -1.84 14.12
C MET A 191 -9.97 -0.88 13.90
N LEU A 192 -9.19 -0.57 14.93
CA LEU A 192 -8.01 0.30 14.88
C LEU A 192 -6.94 -0.23 13.93
N ASN A 193 -6.74 -1.53 13.88
CA ASN A 193 -5.72 -2.19 13.05
C ASN A 193 -6.18 -2.51 11.63
N LYS A 194 -7.38 -2.10 11.22
CA LYS A 194 -7.88 -2.35 9.88
C LYS A 194 -6.98 -1.70 8.83
N THR A 195 -6.44 -2.51 7.95
CA THR A 195 -5.41 -2.08 6.98
C THR A 195 -5.98 -1.63 5.63
N SER A 196 -7.23 -1.95 5.32
CA SER A 196 -7.86 -1.62 4.03
C SER A 196 -7.88 -0.11 3.77
N THR A 197 -8.17 0.71 4.77
CA THR A 197 -8.19 2.18 4.67
C THR A 197 -6.81 2.81 4.41
N LYS A 198 -5.71 2.10 4.71
CA LYS A 198 -4.35 2.55 4.35
C LYS A 198 -4.16 2.74 2.84
N LYS A 199 -5.04 2.17 2.02
CA LYS A 199 -5.01 2.35 0.58
C LYS A 199 -5.32 3.79 0.15
N TYR A 200 -6.14 4.52 0.90
CA TYR A 200 -6.35 5.95 0.67
C TYR A 200 -5.06 6.76 0.82
N GLU A 201 -4.28 6.49 1.88
CA GLU A 201 -2.97 7.12 2.04
C GLU A 201 -1.97 6.71 0.94
N ALA A 202 -2.04 5.47 0.49
CA ALA A 202 -1.24 5.02 -0.66
C ALA A 202 -1.63 5.75 -1.95
N MET A 203 -2.93 5.93 -2.22
CA MET A 203 -3.44 6.72 -3.35
C MET A 203 -2.93 8.16 -3.30
N LYS A 204 -3.07 8.83 -2.13
CA LYS A 204 -2.61 10.20 -1.92
C LYS A 204 -1.12 10.37 -2.21
N ARG A 205 -0.28 9.42 -1.76
CA ARG A 205 1.18 9.48 -1.98
C ARG A 205 1.60 9.22 -3.41
N CYS A 206 0.80 8.46 -4.18
CA CYS A 206 1.13 8.06 -5.55
C CYS A 206 0.43 8.91 -6.61
N MET A 207 -0.46 9.80 -6.18
CA MET A 207 -1.22 10.67 -7.08
C MET A 207 -0.31 11.76 -7.65
N CYS A 208 -0.39 11.96 -8.95
CA CYS A 208 0.28 13.04 -9.66
C CYS A 208 -0.56 14.35 -9.59
N ASP A 209 0.02 15.46 -10.06
CA ASP A 209 -0.61 16.78 -10.00
C ASP A 209 -1.93 16.87 -10.81
N ASP A 210 -2.11 15.99 -11.79
CA ASP A 210 -3.33 15.87 -12.60
C ASP A 210 -4.37 14.90 -11.99
N GLU A 211 -4.30 14.62 -10.71
CA GLU A 211 -5.19 13.75 -9.95
C GLU A 211 -5.23 12.29 -10.45
N ARG A 212 -4.19 11.85 -11.19
CA ARG A 212 -4.07 10.48 -11.69
C ARG A 212 -3.00 9.71 -10.95
N ILE A 213 -3.23 8.41 -10.81
CA ILE A 213 -2.23 7.47 -10.33
C ILE A 213 -1.71 6.69 -11.54
N ARG A 214 -0.39 6.73 -11.75
CA ARG A 214 0.32 6.06 -12.83
C ARG A 214 1.11 4.86 -12.30
N GLY A 215 1.44 3.92 -13.17
CA GLY A 215 2.23 2.74 -12.80
C GLY A 215 1.48 1.76 -11.88
N LEU A 216 0.16 1.64 -12.03
CA LEU A 216 -0.67 0.75 -11.22
C LEU A 216 -0.51 -0.73 -11.56
N PHE A 217 0.03 -1.04 -12.74
CA PHE A 217 0.14 -2.40 -13.27
C PHE A 217 1.57 -2.74 -13.68
N GLN A 218 1.85 -4.01 -13.70
CA GLN A 218 3.08 -4.56 -14.24
C GLN A 218 2.75 -5.77 -15.10
N PHE A 219 3.04 -5.66 -16.38
CA PHE A 219 3.00 -6.78 -17.31
C PHE A 219 3.94 -7.90 -16.83
N TYR A 220 3.48 -9.16 -16.90
CA TYR A 220 4.21 -10.32 -16.39
C TYR A 220 4.67 -10.21 -14.92
N GLY A 221 3.97 -9.44 -14.12
CA GLY A 221 4.35 -9.18 -12.72
C GLY A 221 4.30 -10.41 -11.80
N ALA A 222 3.49 -11.41 -12.16
CA ALA A 222 3.42 -12.72 -11.50
C ALA A 222 4.25 -13.74 -12.31
N ASN A 223 5.54 -13.88 -11.98
CA ASN A 223 6.54 -14.62 -12.75
C ASN A 223 6.15 -16.05 -13.14
N ARG A 224 5.48 -16.80 -12.24
CA ARG A 224 5.14 -18.20 -12.49
C ARG A 224 3.98 -18.38 -13.45
N THR A 225 3.09 -17.41 -13.57
CA THR A 225 1.84 -17.53 -14.31
C THR A 225 1.72 -16.54 -15.47
N GLY A 226 2.66 -15.62 -15.63
CA GLY A 226 2.61 -14.55 -16.64
C GLY A 226 1.48 -13.55 -16.45
N ARG A 227 0.74 -13.60 -15.32
CA ARG A 227 -0.36 -12.66 -15.05
C ARG A 227 0.18 -11.28 -14.75
N TRP A 228 -0.62 -10.27 -15.05
CA TRP A 228 -0.36 -8.91 -14.61
C TRP A 228 -0.40 -8.81 -13.08
N ALA A 229 0.49 -8.04 -12.50
CA ALA A 229 0.48 -7.74 -11.07
C ALA A 229 0.12 -6.28 -10.83
N GLY A 230 -0.64 -6.03 -9.77
CA GLY A 230 -0.89 -4.67 -9.29
C GLY A 230 0.32 -4.10 -8.57
N ARG A 231 0.52 -2.81 -8.74
CA ARG A 231 1.55 -2.01 -8.07
C ARG A 231 0.90 -0.92 -7.23
N LEU A 232 1.67 -0.28 -6.38
CA LEU A 232 1.26 0.85 -5.55
C LEU A 232 0.01 0.53 -4.70
N VAL A 233 -1.17 0.84 -5.22
CA VAL A 233 -2.46 0.63 -4.54
C VAL A 233 -2.93 -0.82 -4.60
N GLN A 234 -2.43 -1.62 -5.55
CA GLN A 234 -2.86 -2.99 -5.80
C GLN A 234 -4.38 -3.10 -6.02
N VAL A 235 -4.85 -2.48 -7.09
CA VAL A 235 -6.28 -2.35 -7.41
C VAL A 235 -7.03 -3.68 -7.49
N GLN A 236 -6.38 -4.77 -7.88
CA GLN A 236 -6.95 -6.12 -7.94
C GLN A 236 -7.32 -6.68 -6.55
N ASN A 237 -6.72 -6.15 -5.47
CA ASN A 237 -6.94 -6.58 -4.09
C ASN A 237 -7.83 -5.60 -3.30
N LEU A 238 -8.63 -4.77 -3.99
CA LEU A 238 -9.58 -3.90 -3.32
C LEU A 238 -10.79 -4.69 -2.81
N PRO A 239 -11.34 -4.36 -1.64
CA PRO A 239 -12.53 -4.99 -1.11
C PRO A 239 -13.70 -4.93 -2.10
N GLN A 240 -14.57 -5.93 -2.05
CA GLN A 240 -15.81 -5.91 -2.82
C GLN A 240 -16.85 -5.01 -2.14
N ASN A 241 -17.66 -4.33 -2.94
CA ASN A 241 -18.77 -3.53 -2.46
C ASN A 241 -19.96 -4.44 -2.18
N LYS A 242 -20.52 -4.36 -0.98
CA LYS A 242 -21.68 -5.13 -0.53
C LYS A 242 -22.83 -4.25 -0.04
N MET A 243 -22.59 -2.94 0.11
CA MET A 243 -23.60 -1.96 0.55
C MET A 243 -24.63 -1.72 -0.53
N SER A 244 -25.90 -1.75 -0.15
CA SER A 244 -27.02 -1.43 -1.06
C SER A 244 -27.12 0.07 -1.37
N ASN A 245 -26.75 0.93 -0.42
CA ASN A 245 -26.78 2.40 -0.52
C ASN A 245 -25.41 3.03 -0.77
N LEU A 246 -24.52 2.32 -1.46
CA LEU A 246 -23.11 2.70 -1.66
C LEU A 246 -22.97 4.12 -2.25
N GLU A 247 -23.77 4.46 -3.25
CA GLU A 247 -23.67 5.76 -3.94
C GLU A 247 -24.13 6.92 -3.03
N GLU A 248 -25.17 6.72 -2.26
CA GLU A 248 -25.64 7.72 -1.28
C GLU A 248 -24.56 8.03 -0.25
N VAL A 249 -23.96 6.98 0.33
CA VAL A 249 -22.90 7.12 1.32
C VAL A 249 -21.64 7.73 0.70
N ARG A 250 -21.32 7.35 -0.54
CA ARG A 250 -20.23 7.93 -1.31
C ARG A 250 -20.38 9.45 -1.46
N GLU A 251 -21.55 9.90 -1.95
CA GLU A 251 -21.81 11.33 -2.16
C GLU A 251 -21.84 12.12 -0.84
N LYS A 252 -22.35 11.53 0.24
CA LYS A 252 -22.25 12.15 1.56
C LYS A 252 -20.81 12.38 1.97
N ILE A 253 -19.97 11.33 1.98
CA ILE A 253 -18.56 11.46 2.37
C ILE A 253 -17.80 12.40 1.43
N ARG A 254 -18.13 12.39 0.13
CA ARG A 254 -17.49 13.25 -0.87
C ARG A 254 -17.79 14.74 -0.66
N ASN A 255 -19.03 15.08 -0.26
CA ASN A 255 -19.54 16.46 -0.22
C ASN A 255 -19.48 17.07 1.18
N GLU A 256 -19.49 16.28 2.24
CA GLU A 256 -19.41 16.80 3.60
C GLU A 256 -17.99 17.23 3.97
N ILE A 257 -17.77 18.55 3.93
CA ILE A 257 -16.59 19.18 4.49
C ILE A 257 -16.92 19.63 5.92
N ASN A 258 -16.44 18.89 6.91
CA ASN A 258 -16.04 19.38 8.25
C ASN A 258 -17.07 19.99 9.20
N THR A 259 -18.35 19.73 9.17
CA THR A 259 -19.18 20.43 10.15
C THR A 259 -19.69 19.62 11.33
N ASN A 260 -19.83 18.30 11.22
CA ASN A 260 -20.24 17.47 12.37
C ASN A 260 -19.76 16.03 12.22
N PHE A 261 -18.53 15.77 12.62
CA PHE A 261 -18.07 14.39 12.75
C PHE A 261 -18.83 13.73 13.92
N PRO A 262 -19.56 12.63 13.67
CA PRO A 262 -20.20 11.89 14.74
C PRO A 262 -19.14 11.28 15.66
N SER A 263 -19.12 11.72 16.90
CA SER A 263 -18.15 11.26 17.91
C SER A 263 -18.34 9.81 18.34
N ARG A 264 -19.45 9.17 17.94
CA ARG A 264 -19.79 7.77 18.25
C ARG A 264 -20.23 7.03 17.01
N ASN A 265 -20.00 5.71 16.95
CA ASN A 265 -20.49 4.86 15.85
C ASN A 265 -22.02 4.95 15.65
N GLU A 266 -22.79 5.13 16.74
CA GLU A 266 -24.23 5.31 16.70
C GLU A 266 -24.63 6.60 15.98
N ASP A 267 -23.95 7.70 16.27
CA ASP A 267 -24.20 9.00 15.63
C ASP A 267 -23.83 8.97 14.15
N PHE A 268 -22.76 8.25 13.79
CA PHE A 268 -22.37 8.05 12.41
C PHE A 268 -23.40 7.23 11.63
N ASN A 269 -23.85 6.11 12.19
CA ASN A 269 -24.85 5.25 11.58
C ASN A 269 -26.20 5.98 11.41
N ASN A 270 -26.59 6.83 12.37
CA ASN A 270 -27.81 7.64 12.30
C ASN A 270 -27.70 8.74 11.24
N ASN A 271 -26.56 9.45 11.17
CA ASN A 271 -26.34 10.50 10.19
C ASN A 271 -26.24 9.98 8.76
N PHE A 272 -25.76 8.75 8.56
CA PHE A 272 -25.61 8.14 7.23
C PHE A 272 -26.77 7.20 6.86
N ASN A 273 -27.85 7.14 7.66
CA ASN A 273 -29.03 6.31 7.38
C ASN A 273 -28.67 4.82 7.12
N ILE A 274 -27.66 4.34 7.82
CA ILE A 274 -27.21 2.94 7.70
C ILE A 274 -28.15 2.09 8.54
N ASN A 275 -29.19 1.58 7.88
CA ASN A 275 -30.22 0.76 8.51
C ASN A 275 -29.60 -0.40 9.27
N SER A 276 -29.83 -0.42 10.59
CA SER A 276 -29.37 -1.44 11.55
C SER A 276 -30.05 -2.81 11.36
N ASN A 277 -30.92 -2.98 10.36
CA ASN A 277 -31.74 -4.18 10.15
C ASN A 277 -31.07 -5.28 9.30
N SER A 278 -29.91 -5.07 8.74
CA SER A 278 -29.16 -6.16 8.13
C SER A 278 -27.99 -6.58 9.05
N TYR A 279 -27.84 -7.81 9.27
CA TYR A 279 -27.04 -8.63 10.18
C TYR A 279 -25.56 -8.23 10.49
N ASN A 280 -25.09 -7.04 10.11
CA ASN A 280 -23.76 -6.55 10.47
C ASN A 280 -23.84 -5.05 10.79
N LYS A 281 -23.54 -4.68 12.05
CA LYS A 281 -23.23 -3.30 12.44
C LYS A 281 -21.96 -2.88 11.68
N GLU A 282 -22.12 -2.30 10.49
CA GLU A 282 -21.00 -1.76 9.72
C GLU A 282 -20.43 -0.55 10.48
N ASN A 283 -19.17 -0.64 10.85
CA ASN A 283 -18.46 0.51 11.43
C ASN A 283 -17.87 1.39 10.31
N LEU A 284 -17.49 2.61 10.65
CA LEU A 284 -16.93 3.57 9.68
C LEU A 284 -15.76 2.99 8.87
N SER A 285 -14.89 2.21 9.49
CA SER A 285 -13.78 1.56 8.77
C SER A 285 -14.28 0.54 7.74
N ASP A 286 -15.42 -0.13 7.97
CA ASP A 286 -16.02 -1.06 7.00
C ASP A 286 -16.60 -0.30 5.82
N ILE A 287 -17.32 0.78 6.09
CA ILE A 287 -17.88 1.67 5.09
C ILE A 287 -16.78 2.26 4.22
N LEU A 288 -15.77 2.88 4.82
CA LEU A 288 -14.63 3.42 4.09
C LEU A 288 -13.90 2.34 3.27
N SER A 289 -13.78 1.12 3.80
CA SER A 289 -13.21 -0.01 3.07
C SER A 289 -14.01 -0.35 1.80
N GLN A 290 -15.31 -0.31 1.84
CA GLN A 290 -16.18 -0.57 0.68
C GLN A 290 -16.12 0.56 -0.36
N LEU A 291 -15.93 1.81 0.07
CA LEU A 291 -15.83 2.97 -0.83
C LEU A 291 -14.51 3.07 -1.59
N ILE A 292 -13.46 2.30 -1.24
CA ILE A 292 -12.14 2.42 -1.86
C ILE A 292 -12.20 2.29 -3.39
N ARG A 293 -13.01 1.37 -3.93
CA ARG A 293 -13.13 1.18 -5.39
C ARG A 293 -13.75 2.40 -6.07
N THR A 294 -14.70 3.06 -5.42
CA THR A 294 -15.41 4.22 -5.97
C THR A 294 -14.58 5.49 -6.00
N THR A 295 -13.39 5.45 -5.39
CA THR A 295 -12.41 6.54 -5.47
C THR A 295 -11.80 6.65 -6.88
N PHE A 296 -11.75 5.54 -7.64
CA PHE A 296 -11.34 5.56 -9.04
C PHE A 296 -12.53 5.95 -9.91
N ILE A 297 -12.38 7.01 -10.68
CA ILE A 297 -13.44 7.58 -11.50
C ILE A 297 -13.04 7.66 -12.98
N PRO A 298 -14.00 7.57 -13.90
CA PRO A 298 -13.73 7.84 -15.31
C PRO A 298 -13.46 9.33 -15.54
N LYS A 299 -12.86 9.68 -16.67
CA LYS A 299 -12.79 11.07 -17.12
C LYS A 299 -14.21 11.61 -17.32
N LYS A 300 -14.43 12.92 -17.04
CA LYS A 300 -15.73 13.57 -17.33
C LYS A 300 -16.21 13.18 -18.73
N ASN A 301 -17.48 12.78 -18.85
CA ASN A 301 -18.12 12.33 -20.08
C ASN A 301 -17.71 10.95 -20.62
N HIS A 302 -17.02 10.13 -19.81
CA HIS A 302 -16.77 8.71 -20.09
C HIS A 302 -17.42 7.86 -19.00
N ARG A 303 -18.09 6.78 -19.41
CA ARG A 303 -18.64 5.74 -18.53
C ARG A 303 -17.70 4.55 -18.45
#